data_f1bdc9f920e3615f7a6547aa8ec35a20
#
_entry.id   f1bdc9f920e3615f7a6547aa8ec35a20
#
_cell.length_a   1.000
_cell.length_b   1.000
_cell.length_c   1.000
_cell.angle_alpha   90.00
_cell.angle_beta   90.00
_cell.angle_gamma   90.00
#
_symmetry.space_group_name_H-M   'P 1'
#
loop_
_entity.id
_entity.type
_entity.pdbx_description
1 polymer ?
#
loop_
_entity_poly.entity_id
_entity_poly.type
_entity_poly.pdbx_seq_one_letter_code
_entity_poly.pdbx_strand_id
1 'polypeptide(L)'
;MTNQKPEMFKPALIGGLLTGILAGLPIIQMGNCLCCLWVVIGGILASYFLSKDAQITLRAGDGAIVGILSGIIGAIISSIINIPFQAINQQFVRRVLERLPEYGAEFPRDMDLWLKRGAEFSAPMFMVGLIISIVIFAIFGALGGIIGISLFRKKKVAPPPTSPTPQE
;
A
#
# COMPACT_ATOMS: atom_id res chain seq x y z
N MET A 1 -27.03 20.33 -11.59
CA MET A 1 -25.63 20.22 -11.05
C MET A 1 -25.33 18.74 -10.94
N THR A 2 -24.72 18.18 -11.98
CA THR A 2 -24.33 16.77 -12.01
C THR A 2 -23.19 16.57 -11.01
N ASN A 3 -23.51 15.85 -9.93
CA ASN A 3 -22.56 15.47 -8.88
C ASN A 3 -21.68 14.34 -9.45
N GLN A 4 -20.77 14.67 -10.38
CA GLN A 4 -19.82 13.71 -10.91
C GLN A 4 -18.84 13.37 -9.80
N LYS A 5 -19.01 12.17 -9.22
CA LYS A 5 -18.00 11.59 -8.33
C LYS A 5 -16.68 11.49 -9.12
N PRO A 6 -15.56 11.92 -8.53
CA PRO A 6 -14.28 11.81 -9.21
C PRO A 6 -14.00 10.34 -9.56
N GLU A 7 -13.45 10.08 -10.73
CA GLU A 7 -13.01 8.74 -11.11
C GLU A 7 -11.86 8.31 -10.21
N MET A 8 -12.19 7.55 -9.15
CA MET A 8 -11.21 7.11 -8.14
C MET A 8 -10.39 5.92 -8.61
N PHE A 9 -10.86 5.20 -9.64
CA PHE A 9 -10.24 3.97 -10.08
C PHE A 9 -8.89 4.18 -10.76
N LYS A 10 -8.75 5.17 -11.64
CA LYS A 10 -7.50 5.48 -12.33
C LYS A 10 -6.36 5.86 -11.37
N PRO A 11 -6.55 6.83 -10.44
CA PRO A 11 -5.56 7.15 -9.43
C PRO A 11 -5.18 5.97 -8.53
N ALA A 12 -6.18 5.17 -8.12
CA ALA A 12 -5.96 3.99 -7.30
C ALA A 12 -5.15 2.92 -8.04
N LEU A 13 -5.40 2.74 -9.33
CA LEU A 13 -4.67 1.77 -10.16
C LEU A 13 -3.20 2.17 -10.31
N ILE A 14 -2.91 3.44 -10.58
CA ILE A 14 -1.54 3.94 -10.71
C ILE A 14 -0.78 3.79 -9.37
N GLY A 15 -1.39 4.24 -8.27
CA GLY A 15 -0.80 4.10 -6.95
C GLY A 15 -0.60 2.64 -6.54
N GLY A 16 -1.59 1.78 -6.79
CA GLY A 16 -1.54 0.35 -6.49
C GLY A 16 -0.52 -0.41 -7.34
N LEU A 17 -0.41 -0.10 -8.64
CA LEU A 17 0.59 -0.69 -9.53
C LEU A 17 2.01 -0.37 -9.05
N LEU A 18 2.28 0.90 -8.75
CA LEU A 18 3.58 1.33 -8.26
C LEU A 18 3.92 0.65 -6.92
N THR A 19 2.97 0.66 -5.98
CA THR A 19 3.12 0.00 -4.68
C THR A 19 3.36 -1.50 -4.84
N GLY A 20 2.57 -2.17 -5.69
CA GLY A 20 2.66 -3.61 -5.91
C GLY A 20 3.99 -4.03 -6.52
N ILE A 21 4.52 -3.27 -7.48
CA ILE A 21 5.83 -3.53 -8.07
C ILE A 21 6.93 -3.32 -7.04
N LEU A 22 6.93 -2.20 -6.32
CA LEU A 22 7.93 -1.90 -5.30
C LEU A 22 7.90 -2.92 -4.15
N ALA A 23 6.72 -3.27 -3.65
CA ALA A 23 6.57 -4.25 -2.59
C ALA A 23 6.82 -5.70 -3.03
N GLY A 24 6.68 -5.99 -4.33
CA GLY A 24 6.94 -7.32 -4.90
C GLY A 24 8.42 -7.65 -5.11
N LEU A 25 9.32 -6.66 -5.08
CA LEU A 25 10.75 -6.87 -5.28
C LEU A 25 11.42 -7.35 -3.99
N PRO A 26 12.11 -8.52 -3.99
CA PRO A 26 12.66 -9.12 -2.77
C PRO A 26 13.74 -8.27 -2.10
N ILE A 27 14.51 -7.49 -2.86
CA ILE A 27 15.54 -6.59 -2.32
C ILE A 27 14.91 -5.45 -1.51
N ILE A 28 13.80 -4.93 -1.98
CA ILE A 28 13.03 -3.86 -1.33
C ILE A 28 12.27 -4.42 -0.12
N GLN A 29 11.91 -5.69 -0.17
CA GLN A 29 11.24 -6.41 0.91
C GLN A 29 12.15 -6.57 2.15
N MET A 30 13.46 -6.62 2.02
CA MET A 30 14.39 -6.57 3.17
C MET A 30 14.38 -5.18 3.87
N GLY A 31 14.18 -4.09 3.13
CA GLY A 31 13.88 -2.76 3.67
C GLY A 31 12.47 -2.64 4.26
N ASN A 32 11.68 -3.68 4.12
CA ASN A 32 10.26 -3.76 4.48
C ASN A 32 9.99 -3.92 5.99
N CYS A 33 10.98 -3.95 6.86
CA CYS A 33 10.78 -3.66 8.30
C CYS A 33 10.38 -2.18 8.55
N LEU A 34 10.67 -1.31 7.58
CA LEU A 34 10.07 0.02 7.35
C LEU A 34 8.86 -0.06 6.40
N CYS A 35 8.26 -1.22 6.27
CA CYS A 35 7.41 -1.81 5.23
C CYS A 35 6.18 -1.07 4.86
N CYS A 36 5.59 -0.44 5.82
CA CYS A 36 4.37 0.30 5.59
C CYS A 36 4.65 1.59 4.83
N LEU A 37 5.93 2.03 4.78
CA LEU A 37 6.31 3.28 4.12
C LEU A 37 5.98 3.26 2.62
N TRP A 38 6.29 2.17 1.93
CA TRP A 38 6.00 2.04 0.49
C TRP A 38 4.50 2.03 0.18
N VAL A 39 3.71 1.38 1.02
CA VAL A 39 2.25 1.35 0.89
C VAL A 39 1.65 2.71 1.18
N VAL A 40 2.16 3.41 2.21
CA VAL A 40 1.77 4.78 2.54
C VAL A 40 2.12 5.73 1.40
N ILE A 41 3.33 5.65 0.84
CA ILE A 41 3.73 6.45 -0.33
C ILE A 41 2.81 6.19 -1.52
N GLY A 42 2.45 4.94 -1.79
CA GLY A 42 1.49 4.59 -2.84
C GLY A 42 0.10 5.19 -2.61
N GLY A 43 -0.39 5.17 -1.37
CA GLY A 43 -1.63 5.84 -0.99
C GLY A 43 -1.57 7.36 -1.14
N ILE A 44 -0.46 7.98 -0.76
CA ILE A 44 -0.20 9.42 -0.96
C ILE A 44 -0.20 9.75 -2.46
N LEU A 45 0.47 8.94 -3.26
CA LEU A 45 0.57 9.16 -4.70
C LEU A 45 -0.80 8.99 -5.40
N ALA A 46 -1.58 7.99 -5.01
CA ALA A 46 -2.95 7.81 -5.48
C ALA A 46 -3.81 9.04 -5.16
N SER A 47 -3.69 9.58 -3.96
CA SER A 47 -4.38 10.81 -3.54
C SER A 47 -3.89 12.05 -4.26
N TYR A 48 -2.60 12.13 -4.59
CA TYR A 48 -2.04 13.21 -5.41
C TYR A 48 -2.66 13.22 -6.81
N PHE A 49 -2.71 12.08 -7.49
CA PHE A 49 -3.34 11.97 -8.81
C PHE A 49 -4.83 12.29 -8.73
N LEU A 50 -5.52 11.80 -7.70
CA LEU A 50 -6.91 12.14 -7.47
C LEU A 50 -7.11 13.65 -7.30
N SER A 51 -6.26 14.32 -6.53
CA SER A 51 -6.36 15.77 -6.28
C SER A 51 -6.03 16.62 -7.50
N LYS A 52 -5.20 16.09 -8.42
CA LYS A 52 -4.85 16.75 -9.67
C LYS A 52 -6.01 16.76 -10.66
N ASP A 53 -6.74 15.64 -10.73
CA ASP A 53 -7.85 15.47 -11.68
C ASP A 53 -9.19 15.98 -11.12
N ALA A 54 -9.32 16.11 -9.80
CA ALA A 54 -10.56 16.55 -9.18
C ALA A 54 -10.76 18.05 -9.31
N GLN A 55 -11.93 18.43 -9.86
CA GLN A 55 -12.42 19.82 -9.92
C GLN A 55 -13.21 20.20 -8.64
N ILE A 56 -13.39 19.25 -7.73
CA ILE A 56 -14.17 19.41 -6.50
C ILE A 56 -13.29 19.37 -5.26
N THR A 57 -13.83 19.87 -4.14
CA THR A 57 -13.14 19.83 -2.85
C THR A 57 -13.14 18.41 -2.32
N LEU A 58 -11.98 17.74 -2.34
CA LEU A 58 -11.81 16.38 -1.81
C LEU A 58 -11.85 16.39 -0.28
N ARG A 59 -12.52 15.40 0.29
CA ARG A 59 -12.57 15.14 1.73
C ARG A 59 -11.55 14.06 2.11
N ALA A 60 -11.17 14.00 3.37
CA ALA A 60 -10.28 12.95 3.88
C ALA A 60 -10.82 11.54 3.60
N GLY A 61 -12.14 11.37 3.60
CA GLY A 61 -12.80 10.12 3.23
C GLY A 61 -12.54 9.68 1.79
N ASP A 62 -12.46 10.61 0.84
CA ASP A 62 -12.15 10.29 -0.56
C ASP A 62 -10.72 9.77 -0.69
N GLY A 63 -9.79 10.36 0.07
CA GLY A 63 -8.42 9.88 0.18
C GLY A 63 -8.32 8.48 0.79
N ALA A 64 -9.09 8.22 1.85
CA ALA A 64 -9.14 6.90 2.47
C ALA A 64 -9.62 5.84 1.47
N ILE A 65 -10.69 6.10 0.74
CA ILE A 65 -11.26 5.16 -0.25
C ILE A 65 -10.25 4.88 -1.37
N VAL A 66 -9.65 5.92 -1.95
CA VAL A 66 -8.63 5.76 -3.00
C VAL A 66 -7.40 5.03 -2.47
N GLY A 67 -6.98 5.31 -1.22
CA GLY A 67 -5.88 4.63 -0.57
C GLY A 67 -6.16 3.15 -0.32
N ILE A 68 -7.37 2.79 0.14
CA ILE A 68 -7.81 1.40 0.31
C ILE A 68 -7.77 0.66 -1.04
N LEU A 69 -8.36 1.25 -2.08
CA LEU A 69 -8.37 0.66 -3.42
C LEU A 69 -6.95 0.46 -3.94
N SER A 70 -6.08 1.45 -3.80
CA SER A 70 -4.66 1.37 -4.16
C SER A 70 -3.95 0.27 -3.38
N GLY A 71 -4.22 0.14 -2.08
CA GLY A 71 -3.67 -0.91 -1.23
C GLY A 71 -4.09 -2.31 -1.67
N ILE A 72 -5.38 -2.53 -1.94
CA ILE A 72 -5.90 -3.82 -2.42
C ILE A 72 -5.25 -4.21 -3.75
N ILE A 73 -5.21 -3.29 -4.71
CA ILE A 73 -4.57 -3.50 -6.01
C ILE A 73 -3.08 -3.82 -5.81
N GLY A 74 -2.39 -3.06 -4.96
CA GLY A 74 -0.99 -3.26 -4.63
C GLY A 74 -0.72 -4.64 -4.01
N ALA A 75 -1.55 -5.10 -3.08
CA ALA A 75 -1.44 -6.41 -2.46
C ALA A 75 -1.59 -7.55 -3.48
N ILE A 76 -2.55 -7.45 -4.39
CA ILE A 76 -2.78 -8.46 -5.44
C ILE A 76 -1.57 -8.52 -6.39
N ILE A 77 -1.11 -7.36 -6.87
CA ILE A 77 0.04 -7.27 -7.79
C ILE A 77 1.32 -7.79 -7.12
N SER A 78 1.58 -7.35 -5.89
CA SER A 78 2.72 -7.82 -5.09
C SER A 78 2.70 -9.34 -4.89
N SER A 79 1.52 -9.92 -4.62
CA SER A 79 1.37 -11.37 -4.45
C SER A 79 1.66 -12.12 -5.74
N ILE A 80 1.20 -11.63 -6.89
CA ILE A 80 1.47 -12.23 -8.20
C ILE A 80 2.96 -12.19 -8.52
N ILE A 81 3.62 -11.04 -8.28
CA ILE A 81 5.05 -10.87 -8.51
C ILE A 81 5.86 -11.79 -7.58
N ASN A 82 5.42 -11.99 -6.33
CA ASN A 82 6.11 -12.83 -5.36
C ASN A 82 6.06 -14.34 -5.70
N ILE A 83 5.09 -14.83 -6.46
CA ILE A 83 4.97 -16.25 -6.79
C ILE A 83 6.27 -16.81 -7.39
N PRO A 84 6.87 -16.26 -8.45
CA PRO A 84 8.11 -16.79 -9.03
C PRO A 84 9.32 -16.62 -8.10
N PHE A 85 9.30 -15.62 -7.22
CA PHE A 85 10.40 -15.36 -6.29
C PHE A 85 10.37 -16.25 -5.03
N GLN A 86 9.25 -16.90 -4.74
CA GLN A 86 9.13 -17.78 -3.58
C GLN A 86 10.18 -18.91 -3.59
N ALA A 87 10.41 -19.53 -4.73
CA ALA A 87 11.40 -20.60 -4.85
C ALA A 87 12.83 -20.10 -4.54
N ILE A 88 13.17 -18.90 -4.99
CA ILE A 88 14.48 -18.26 -4.74
C ILE A 88 14.59 -17.87 -3.26
N ASN A 89 13.54 -17.31 -2.70
CA ASN A 89 13.50 -16.88 -1.32
C ASN A 89 13.62 -18.07 -0.34
N GLN A 90 12.98 -19.19 -0.64
CA GLN A 90 13.10 -20.42 0.15
C GLN A 90 14.54 -20.94 0.19
N GLN A 91 15.25 -20.93 -0.94
CA GLN A 91 16.66 -21.35 -0.98
C GLN A 91 17.56 -20.40 -0.18
N PHE A 92 17.27 -19.09 -0.25
CA PHE A 92 18.02 -18.09 0.51
C PHE A 92 17.80 -18.26 2.01
N VAL A 93 16.54 -18.39 2.45
CA VAL A 93 16.17 -18.61 3.86
C VAL A 93 16.82 -19.90 4.39
N ARG A 94 16.79 -21.00 3.63
CA ARG A 94 17.46 -22.24 4.01
C ARG A 94 18.97 -22.04 4.23
N ARG A 95 19.66 -21.38 3.30
CA ARG A 95 21.11 -21.11 3.43
C ARG A 95 21.44 -20.24 4.63
N VAL A 96 20.61 -19.25 4.94
CA VAL A 96 20.78 -18.40 6.12
C VAL A 96 20.58 -19.22 7.39
N LEU A 97 19.52 -20.03 7.45
CA LEU A 97 19.24 -20.91 8.59
C LEU A 97 20.33 -21.95 8.84
N GLU A 98 20.91 -22.52 7.78
CA GLU A 98 22.00 -23.48 7.89
C GLU A 98 23.30 -22.87 8.46
N ARG A 99 23.51 -21.57 8.24
CA ARG A 99 24.70 -20.85 8.73
C ARG A 99 24.51 -20.17 10.09
N LEU A 100 23.29 -19.94 10.53
CA LEU A 100 23.01 -19.27 11.80
C LEU A 100 23.55 -19.99 13.04
N PRO A 101 23.56 -21.35 13.14
CA PRO A 101 24.20 -22.06 14.25
C PRO A 101 25.70 -21.79 14.34
N GLU A 102 26.38 -21.52 13.22
CA GLU A 102 27.82 -21.17 13.22
C GLU A 102 28.10 -19.84 13.95
N TYR A 103 27.09 -18.96 14.04
CA TYR A 103 27.17 -17.68 14.75
C TYR A 103 26.63 -17.75 16.19
N GLY A 104 26.37 -18.96 16.72
CA GLY A 104 25.91 -19.15 18.11
C GLY A 104 24.44 -18.80 18.36
N ALA A 105 23.64 -18.65 17.31
CA ALA A 105 22.22 -18.43 17.44
C ALA A 105 21.48 -19.76 17.60
N GLU A 106 21.16 -20.14 18.85
CA GLU A 106 20.26 -21.27 19.13
C GLU A 106 18.82 -20.82 18.95
N PHE A 107 18.17 -21.32 17.89
CA PHE A 107 16.74 -21.10 17.72
C PHE A 107 15.93 -22.11 18.51
N PRO A 108 14.81 -21.65 19.15
CA PRO A 108 13.83 -22.57 19.74
C PRO A 108 13.36 -23.56 18.66
N ARG A 109 13.25 -24.84 19.02
CA ARG A 109 12.80 -25.91 18.08
C ARG A 109 11.48 -25.61 17.41
N ASP A 110 10.62 -24.86 18.08
CA ASP A 110 9.31 -24.42 17.55
C ASP A 110 9.46 -23.45 16.36
N MET A 111 10.49 -22.61 16.36
CA MET A 111 10.74 -21.67 15.27
C MET A 111 11.21 -22.40 13.99
N ASP A 112 11.99 -23.43 14.11
CA ASP A 112 12.42 -24.29 12.99
C ASP A 112 11.21 -24.99 12.33
N LEU A 113 10.26 -25.47 13.14
CA LEU A 113 9.02 -26.05 12.66
C LEU A 113 8.12 -25.00 11.95
N TRP A 114 8.05 -23.80 12.50
CA TRP A 114 7.31 -22.69 11.87
C TRP A 114 7.92 -22.27 10.53
N LEU A 115 9.23 -22.16 10.47
CA LEU A 115 9.96 -21.80 9.25
C LEU A 115 9.84 -22.89 8.18
N LYS A 116 9.91 -24.18 8.56
CA LYS A 116 9.71 -25.31 7.65
C LYS A 116 8.27 -25.35 7.13
N ARG A 117 7.27 -25.16 7.98
CA ARG A 117 5.87 -25.07 7.56
C ARG A 117 5.58 -23.85 6.68
N GLY A 118 6.16 -22.69 7.00
CA GLY A 118 6.05 -21.49 6.18
C GLY A 118 6.74 -21.59 4.82
N ALA A 119 7.72 -22.50 4.69
CA ALA A 119 8.41 -22.78 3.43
C ALA A 119 7.64 -23.77 2.54
N GLU A 120 6.70 -24.55 3.09
CA GLU A 120 5.84 -25.43 2.30
C GLU A 120 4.74 -24.58 1.65
N PHE A 121 4.79 -24.46 0.32
CA PHE A 121 3.74 -23.83 -0.46
C PHE A 121 2.47 -24.69 -0.39
N SER A 122 1.57 -24.35 0.54
CA SER A 122 0.24 -24.90 0.55
C SER A 122 -0.77 -23.84 0.11
N ALA A 123 -1.68 -24.20 -0.79
CA ALA A 123 -2.70 -23.30 -1.29
C ALA A 123 -3.49 -22.58 -0.16
N PRO A 124 -3.92 -23.26 0.92
CA PRO A 124 -4.61 -22.58 2.01
C PRO A 124 -3.72 -21.57 2.74
N MET A 125 -2.44 -21.85 2.93
CA MET A 125 -1.50 -20.93 3.59
C MET A 125 -1.27 -19.67 2.73
N PHE A 126 -1.20 -19.82 1.42
CA PHE A 126 -1.12 -18.70 0.47
C PHE A 126 -2.37 -17.83 0.55
N MET A 127 -3.57 -18.43 0.60
CA MET A 127 -4.82 -17.69 0.69
C MET A 127 -4.92 -16.88 2.00
N VAL A 128 -4.52 -17.48 3.11
CA VAL A 128 -4.48 -16.76 4.41
C VAL A 128 -3.48 -15.60 4.35
N GLY A 129 -2.28 -15.84 3.81
CA GLY A 129 -1.27 -14.79 3.63
C GLY A 129 -1.75 -13.65 2.74
N LEU A 130 -2.45 -13.97 1.65
CA LEU A 130 -3.04 -12.99 0.74
C LEU A 130 -4.09 -12.12 1.45
N ILE A 131 -5.00 -12.74 2.22
CA ILE A 131 -6.04 -12.01 2.95
C ILE A 131 -5.40 -11.06 3.98
N ILE A 132 -4.43 -11.54 4.75
CA ILE A 132 -3.71 -10.72 5.73
C ILE A 132 -3.00 -9.56 5.02
N SER A 133 -2.33 -9.82 3.91
CA SER A 133 -1.66 -8.81 3.10
C SER A 133 -2.63 -7.75 2.60
N ILE A 134 -3.79 -8.14 2.07
CA ILE A 134 -4.83 -7.22 1.61
C ILE A 134 -5.29 -6.30 2.75
N VAL A 135 -5.53 -6.86 3.94
CA VAL A 135 -5.98 -6.08 5.10
C VAL A 135 -4.91 -5.05 5.52
N ILE A 136 -3.65 -5.49 5.63
CA ILE A 136 -2.54 -4.62 6.00
C ILE A 136 -2.37 -3.50 4.95
N PHE A 137 -2.31 -3.84 3.67
CA PHE A 137 -2.15 -2.87 2.59
C PHE A 137 -3.34 -1.89 2.51
N ALA A 138 -4.57 -2.35 2.77
CA ALA A 138 -5.74 -1.48 2.81
C ALA A 138 -5.66 -0.47 3.96
N ILE A 139 -5.25 -0.89 5.16
CA ILE A 139 -5.11 0.00 6.33
C ILE A 139 -4.04 1.06 6.07
N PHE A 140 -2.84 0.65 5.66
CA PHE A 140 -1.74 1.59 5.41
C PHE A 140 -1.96 2.43 4.16
N GLY A 141 -2.61 1.88 3.14
CA GLY A 141 -3.06 2.62 1.97
C GLY A 141 -4.07 3.71 2.34
N ALA A 142 -5.03 3.40 3.22
CA ALA A 142 -5.99 4.38 3.72
C ALA A 142 -5.30 5.53 4.47
N LEU A 143 -4.33 5.20 5.35
CA LEU A 143 -3.54 6.21 6.07
C LEU A 143 -2.76 7.09 5.10
N GLY A 144 -2.09 6.50 4.12
CA GLY A 144 -1.40 7.22 3.05
C GLY A 144 -2.34 8.11 2.24
N GLY A 145 -3.55 7.61 1.93
CA GLY A 145 -4.57 8.34 1.23
C GLY A 145 -5.07 9.58 1.98
N ILE A 146 -5.33 9.44 3.28
CA ILE A 146 -5.74 10.56 4.16
C ILE A 146 -4.63 11.61 4.25
N ILE A 147 -3.39 11.17 4.47
CA ILE A 147 -2.22 12.06 4.54
C ILE A 147 -2.06 12.78 3.20
N GLY A 148 -2.17 12.07 2.08
CA GLY A 148 -2.05 12.64 0.74
C GLY A 148 -3.07 13.75 0.47
N ILE A 149 -4.34 13.52 0.77
CA ILE A 149 -5.37 14.58 0.63
C ILE A 149 -5.08 15.75 1.56
N SER A 150 -4.62 15.51 2.78
CA SER A 150 -4.29 16.60 3.72
C SER A 150 -3.14 17.48 3.21
N LEU A 151 -2.16 16.88 2.54
CA LEU A 151 -1.00 17.57 1.97
C LEU A 151 -1.34 18.34 0.69
N PHE A 152 -2.16 17.73 -0.19
CA PHE A 152 -2.44 18.26 -1.53
C PHE A 152 -3.80 18.96 -1.67
N ARG A 153 -4.52 19.13 -0.57
CA ARG A 153 -5.80 19.83 -0.56
C ARG A 153 -5.59 21.27 -1.01
N LYS A 154 -6.13 21.62 -2.19
CA LYS A 154 -6.18 23.01 -2.66
C LYS A 154 -7.04 23.80 -1.68
N LYS A 155 -6.47 24.78 -0.96
CA LYS A 155 -7.26 25.75 -0.19
C LYS A 155 -8.16 26.47 -1.19
N LYS A 156 -9.48 26.41 -0.99
CA LYS A 156 -10.38 27.33 -1.70
C LYS A 156 -9.91 28.75 -1.36
N VAL A 157 -9.46 29.48 -2.35
CA VAL A 157 -9.38 30.93 -2.24
C VAL A 157 -10.81 31.39 -2.06
N ALA A 158 -11.11 31.97 -0.88
CA ALA A 158 -12.41 32.59 -0.65
C ALA A 158 -12.66 33.60 -1.78
N PRO A 159 -13.87 33.62 -2.39
CA PRO A 159 -14.18 34.65 -3.35
C PRO A 159 -13.98 36.02 -2.67
N PRO A 160 -13.40 37.02 -3.39
CA PRO A 160 -13.23 38.34 -2.83
C PRO A 160 -14.59 38.85 -2.29
N PRO A 161 -14.57 39.54 -1.14
CA PRO A 161 -15.79 40.08 -0.61
C PRO A 161 -16.47 40.96 -1.67
N THR A 162 -17.68 40.59 -2.03
CA THR A 162 -18.49 41.40 -2.91
C THR A 162 -18.64 42.77 -2.27
N SER A 163 -18.09 43.81 -2.89
CA SER A 163 -18.28 45.20 -2.47
C SER A 163 -19.78 45.46 -2.36
N PRO A 164 -20.22 46.10 -1.26
CA PRO A 164 -21.64 46.46 -1.12
C PRO A 164 -22.05 47.35 -2.29
N THR A 165 -23.10 46.95 -2.97
CA THR A 165 -23.77 47.77 -3.99
C THR A 165 -24.22 49.06 -3.32
N PRO A 166 -23.88 50.25 -3.86
CA PRO A 166 -24.45 51.47 -3.34
C PRO A 166 -25.99 51.42 -3.51
N GLN A 167 -26.69 51.55 -2.41
CA GLN A 167 -28.15 51.75 -2.44
C GLN A 167 -28.36 53.22 -2.80
N GLU A 168 -28.95 53.44 -4.00
CA GLU A 168 -29.62 54.72 -4.34
C GLU A 168 -31.02 54.74 -3.75
#